data_92ac2edcbbe19f73ea82d6bfe5a4643d
#
_entry.id   92ac2edcbbe19f73ea82d6bfe5a4643d
#
_cell.length_a   1.000
_cell.length_b   1.000
_cell.length_c   1.000
_cell.angle_alpha   90.00
_cell.angle_beta   90.00
_cell.angle_gamma   90.00
#
_symmetry.space_group_name_H-M   'P 1'
#
loop_
_entity.id
_entity.type
_entity.pdbx_description
1 polymer ?
#
loop_
_entity_poly.entity_id
_entity_poly.type
_entity_poly.pdbx_seq_one_letter_code
_entity_poly.pdbx_strand_id
1 'polypeptide(L)'
;MPKDSCIIEVEGLYTRFGNHVVHENIGLCVQYGEVLTLVGGSGSGKTALMRQMLGLETPAEGTVRVFGEPLRNRNRQQIQDMRNRCGVLFQKGALFSALSVYDNIALPMRELRTLDEDMIRDLVMLKLEMVEIAPVHANKMPAELSGGMIKRIALARAMALDPELLFLDEPTAGLDPELSDGFVKLIKTMKSDLTFTIVMATHDLDTLVALSDRVAVLADKRLVALGTLREVINTNHAFISNFFCGVRGRKTLRSNNSILL
;
A
#
# COMPACT_ATOMS: atom_id res chain seq x y z
N MET A 1 -15.20 11.01 11.32
CA MET A 1 -16.09 10.30 10.37
C MET A 1 -16.53 8.98 11.01
N PRO A 2 -17.75 8.45 10.75
CA PRO A 2 -18.15 7.16 11.30
C PRO A 2 -17.18 6.07 10.88
N LYS A 3 -16.77 5.20 11.81
CA LYS A 3 -15.83 4.08 11.55
C LYS A 3 -16.32 3.07 10.50
N ASP A 4 -17.59 3.15 10.10
CA ASP A 4 -18.22 2.21 9.14
C ASP A 4 -18.30 2.77 7.71
N SER A 5 -17.67 3.92 7.42
CA SER A 5 -17.65 4.47 6.07
C SER A 5 -16.44 3.99 5.28
N CYS A 6 -16.65 3.63 4.01
CA CYS A 6 -15.58 3.21 3.12
C CYS A 6 -14.79 4.41 2.60
N ILE A 7 -13.45 4.35 2.69
CA ILE A 7 -12.58 5.28 1.98
C ILE A 7 -12.41 4.88 0.51
N ILE A 8 -12.47 3.55 0.25
CA ILE A 8 -12.53 2.97 -1.10
C ILE A 8 -13.72 2.01 -1.16
N GLU A 9 -14.53 2.14 -2.20
CA GLU A 9 -15.58 1.19 -2.55
C GLU A 9 -15.33 0.65 -3.95
N VAL A 10 -15.35 -0.67 -4.08
CA VAL A 10 -15.23 -1.38 -5.36
C VAL A 10 -16.49 -2.22 -5.54
N GLU A 11 -17.21 -2.02 -6.64
CA GLU A 11 -18.47 -2.71 -6.92
C GLU A 11 -18.46 -3.32 -8.31
N GLY A 12 -18.67 -4.64 -8.38
CA GLY A 12 -18.83 -5.37 -9.63
C GLY A 12 -17.67 -5.18 -10.61
N LEU A 13 -16.44 -5.10 -10.11
CA LEU A 13 -15.28 -4.74 -10.91
C LEU A 13 -14.84 -5.92 -11.78
N TYR A 14 -14.71 -5.66 -13.09
CA TYR A 14 -14.07 -6.55 -14.05
C TYR A 14 -12.80 -5.91 -14.61
N THR A 15 -11.70 -6.68 -14.62
CA THR A 15 -10.42 -6.27 -15.20
C THR A 15 -10.04 -7.17 -16.34
N ARG A 16 -9.75 -6.56 -17.50
CA ARG A 16 -9.36 -7.27 -18.72
C ARG A 16 -8.20 -6.56 -19.41
N PHE A 17 -7.19 -7.31 -19.82
CA PHE A 17 -6.09 -6.86 -20.67
C PHE A 17 -6.14 -7.63 -21.99
N GLY A 18 -6.61 -6.99 -23.05
CA GLY A 18 -6.92 -7.67 -24.30
C GLY A 18 -7.98 -8.76 -24.07
N ASN A 19 -7.66 -10.00 -24.41
CA ASN A 19 -8.53 -11.15 -24.19
C ASN A 19 -8.32 -11.82 -22.81
N HIS A 20 -7.37 -11.36 -22.02
CA HIS A 20 -7.06 -11.96 -20.71
C HIS A 20 -7.90 -11.30 -19.61
N VAL A 21 -8.77 -12.08 -18.97
CA VAL A 21 -9.57 -11.64 -17.81
C VAL A 21 -8.76 -11.87 -16.56
N VAL A 22 -8.53 -10.81 -15.78
CA VAL A 22 -7.79 -10.82 -14.51
C VAL A 22 -8.73 -10.84 -13.31
N HIS A 23 -9.80 -10.05 -13.36
CA HIS A 23 -10.81 -10.01 -12.29
C HIS A 23 -12.21 -10.17 -12.86
N GLU A 24 -13.04 -10.89 -12.11
CA GLU A 24 -14.45 -11.14 -12.41
C GLU A 24 -15.29 -10.78 -11.18
N ASN A 25 -16.08 -9.70 -11.28
CA ASN A 25 -17.05 -9.30 -10.26
C ASN A 25 -16.42 -9.08 -8.85
N ILE A 26 -15.32 -8.31 -8.77
CA ILE A 26 -14.73 -7.95 -7.48
C ILE A 26 -15.61 -6.89 -6.80
N GLY A 27 -15.95 -7.15 -5.53
CA GLY A 27 -16.60 -6.18 -4.64
C GLY A 27 -15.90 -6.13 -3.30
N LEU A 28 -15.45 -4.96 -2.86
CA LEU A 28 -14.86 -4.76 -1.53
C LEU A 28 -14.98 -3.30 -1.07
N CYS A 29 -14.94 -3.13 0.25
CA CYS A 29 -14.85 -1.85 0.91
C CYS A 29 -13.58 -1.80 1.75
N VAL A 30 -12.81 -0.72 1.63
CA VAL A 30 -11.72 -0.35 2.54
C VAL A 30 -12.25 0.68 3.52
N GLN A 31 -12.18 0.38 4.81
CA GLN A 31 -12.67 1.27 5.87
C GLN A 31 -11.66 2.38 6.18
N TYR A 32 -12.15 3.52 6.66
CA TYR A 32 -11.25 4.57 7.14
C TYR A 32 -10.40 4.09 8.31
N GLY A 33 -9.09 4.34 8.23
CA GLY A 33 -8.15 4.04 9.29
C GLY A 33 -7.77 2.57 9.40
N GLU A 34 -8.21 1.66 8.52
CA GLU A 34 -7.76 0.25 8.54
C GLU A 34 -6.48 0.02 7.71
N VAL A 35 -5.87 -1.10 7.96
CA VAL A 35 -4.88 -1.73 7.09
C VAL A 35 -5.53 -2.92 6.39
N LEU A 36 -5.94 -2.74 5.13
CA LEU A 36 -6.42 -3.82 4.29
C LEU A 36 -5.28 -4.42 3.49
N THR A 37 -5.04 -5.73 3.65
CA THR A 37 -4.00 -6.43 2.89
C THR A 37 -4.59 -7.29 1.80
N LEU A 38 -4.12 -7.07 0.56
CA LEU A 38 -4.44 -7.87 -0.61
C LEU A 38 -3.47 -9.04 -0.70
N VAL A 39 -4.00 -10.26 -0.69
CA VAL A 39 -3.24 -11.50 -0.81
C VAL A 39 -3.69 -12.27 -2.05
N GLY A 40 -2.77 -12.98 -2.68
CA GLY A 40 -3.09 -13.80 -3.85
C GLY A 40 -1.83 -14.28 -4.54
N GLY A 41 -1.94 -15.30 -5.34
CA GLY A 41 -0.83 -15.85 -6.12
C GLY A 41 -0.20 -14.83 -7.08
N SER A 42 0.94 -15.19 -7.66
CA SER A 42 1.52 -14.38 -8.76
C SER A 42 0.51 -14.29 -9.91
N GLY A 43 0.30 -13.09 -10.44
CA GLY A 43 -0.69 -12.87 -11.51
C GLY A 43 -2.15 -12.80 -11.07
N SER A 44 -2.47 -12.89 -9.77
CA SER A 44 -3.86 -12.75 -9.29
C SER A 44 -4.45 -11.33 -9.45
N GLY A 45 -3.66 -10.36 -9.90
CA GLY A 45 -4.14 -9.01 -10.20
C GLY A 45 -4.04 -8.01 -9.04
N LYS A 46 -3.39 -8.31 -7.90
CA LYS A 46 -3.25 -7.36 -6.77
C LYS A 46 -2.81 -5.97 -7.21
N THR A 47 -1.73 -5.87 -7.96
CA THR A 47 -1.22 -4.58 -8.48
C THR A 47 -2.18 -3.92 -9.46
N ALA A 48 -2.89 -4.69 -10.29
CA ALA A 48 -3.91 -4.14 -11.19
C ALA A 48 -5.09 -3.55 -10.39
N LEU A 49 -5.57 -4.25 -9.36
CA LEU A 49 -6.61 -3.74 -8.48
C LEU A 49 -6.17 -2.46 -7.77
N MET A 50 -4.95 -2.42 -7.21
CA MET A 50 -4.40 -1.21 -6.60
C MET A 50 -4.30 -0.04 -7.59
N ARG A 51 -3.88 -0.29 -8.84
CA ARG A 51 -3.83 0.74 -9.90
C ARG A 51 -5.20 1.28 -10.25
N GLN A 52 -6.23 0.43 -10.23
CA GLN A 52 -7.61 0.85 -10.46
C GLN A 52 -8.14 1.69 -9.28
N MET A 53 -7.81 1.34 -8.03
CA MET A 53 -8.12 2.16 -6.86
C MET A 53 -7.42 3.53 -6.88
N LEU A 54 -6.22 3.60 -7.47
CA LEU A 54 -5.47 4.85 -7.67
C LEU A 54 -5.94 5.67 -8.89
N GLY A 55 -6.88 5.16 -9.67
CA GLY A 55 -7.29 5.79 -10.92
C GLY A 55 -6.17 5.83 -11.99
N LEU A 56 -5.19 4.93 -11.90
CA LEU A 56 -4.13 4.76 -12.90
C LEU A 56 -4.58 3.86 -14.06
N GLU A 57 -5.53 2.97 -13.79
CA GLU A 57 -6.16 2.08 -14.77
C GLU A 57 -7.67 2.15 -14.61
N THR A 58 -8.39 2.06 -15.73
CA THR A 58 -9.85 2.02 -15.73
C THR A 58 -10.33 0.58 -15.81
N PRO A 59 -11.22 0.11 -14.93
CA PRO A 59 -11.79 -1.23 -15.04
C PRO A 59 -12.64 -1.36 -16.33
N ALA A 60 -12.73 -2.60 -16.86
CA ALA A 60 -13.56 -2.89 -18.01
C ALA A 60 -15.06 -2.67 -17.67
N GLU A 61 -15.48 -3.13 -16.49
CA GLU A 61 -16.84 -2.97 -15.95
C GLU A 61 -16.77 -2.71 -14.45
N GLY A 62 -17.88 -2.26 -13.87
CA GLY A 62 -17.99 -1.94 -12.45
C GLY A 62 -17.56 -0.52 -12.10
N THR A 63 -17.55 -0.23 -10.81
CA THR A 63 -17.23 1.10 -10.29
C THR A 63 -16.19 1.03 -9.19
N VAL A 64 -15.35 2.06 -9.14
CA VAL A 64 -14.43 2.34 -8.02
C VAL A 64 -14.73 3.76 -7.53
N ARG A 65 -15.02 3.88 -6.24
CA ARG A 65 -15.15 5.17 -5.55
C ARG A 65 -13.99 5.32 -4.58
N VAL A 66 -13.44 6.51 -4.51
CA VAL A 66 -12.39 6.85 -3.54
C VAL A 66 -12.75 8.18 -2.90
N PHE A 67 -12.69 8.23 -1.57
CA PHE A 67 -13.19 9.36 -0.77
C PHE A 67 -14.67 9.69 -1.05
N GLY A 68 -15.50 8.65 -1.27
CA GLY A 68 -16.92 8.77 -1.57
C GLY A 68 -17.27 9.12 -3.02
N GLU A 69 -16.28 9.39 -3.86
CA GLU A 69 -16.47 9.88 -5.20
C GLU A 69 -16.06 8.86 -6.27
N PRO A 70 -16.85 8.64 -7.36
CA PRO A 70 -16.50 7.69 -8.42
C PRO A 70 -15.26 8.18 -9.18
N LEU A 71 -14.35 7.26 -9.55
CA LEU A 71 -13.19 7.59 -10.38
C LEU A 71 -13.52 7.78 -11.85
N ARG A 72 -14.57 7.12 -12.32
CA ARG A 72 -15.03 7.23 -13.71
C ARG A 72 -15.66 8.61 -13.97
N ASN A 73 -15.37 9.18 -15.13
CA ASN A 73 -15.88 10.49 -15.59
C ASN A 73 -15.33 11.71 -14.82
N ARG A 74 -14.27 11.57 -14.05
CA ARG A 74 -13.57 12.71 -13.46
C ARG A 74 -12.71 13.42 -14.49
N ASN A 75 -12.62 14.74 -14.39
CA ASN A 75 -11.64 15.51 -15.15
C ASN A 75 -10.23 15.34 -14.56
N ARG A 76 -9.22 15.82 -15.29
CA ARG A 76 -7.81 15.66 -14.93
C ARG A 76 -7.46 16.26 -13.56
N GLN A 77 -8.04 17.43 -13.25
CA GLN A 77 -7.81 18.12 -11.97
C GLN A 77 -8.37 17.33 -10.80
N GLN A 78 -9.61 16.85 -10.89
CA GLN A 78 -10.26 16.05 -9.85
C GLN A 78 -9.50 14.74 -9.55
N ILE A 79 -8.92 14.10 -10.58
CA ILE A 79 -8.06 12.93 -10.38
C ILE A 79 -6.76 13.32 -9.69
N GLN A 80 -6.17 14.47 -10.06
CA GLN A 80 -4.95 14.96 -9.43
C GLN A 80 -5.18 15.30 -7.96
N ASP A 81 -6.27 16.00 -7.64
CA ASP A 81 -6.64 16.37 -6.27
C ASP A 81 -6.84 15.10 -5.39
N MET A 82 -7.49 14.08 -5.94
CA MET A 82 -7.60 12.79 -5.26
C MET A 82 -6.24 12.14 -5.04
N ARG A 83 -5.36 12.15 -6.05
CA ARG A 83 -4.02 11.55 -5.95
C ARG A 83 -3.12 12.29 -4.95
N ASN A 84 -3.28 13.59 -4.79
CA ASN A 84 -2.54 14.37 -3.80
C ASN A 84 -2.87 13.96 -2.36
N ARG A 85 -4.03 13.31 -2.13
CA ARG A 85 -4.44 12.71 -0.85
C ARG A 85 -4.00 11.25 -0.73
N CYS A 86 -3.31 10.70 -1.74
CA CYS A 86 -2.84 9.33 -1.78
C CYS A 86 -1.32 9.28 -1.82
N GLY A 87 -0.71 8.40 -1.03
CA GLY A 87 0.70 8.05 -1.13
C GLY A 87 0.89 6.67 -1.74
N VAL A 88 1.99 6.44 -2.45
CA VAL A 88 2.28 5.12 -3.05
C VAL A 88 3.73 4.73 -2.83
N LEU A 89 3.94 3.59 -2.18
CA LEU A 89 5.22 2.89 -2.12
C LEU A 89 5.19 1.71 -3.10
N PHE A 90 5.95 1.82 -4.18
CA PHE A 90 6.10 0.73 -5.16
C PHE A 90 7.12 -0.30 -4.71
N GLN A 91 7.00 -1.53 -5.21
CA GLN A 91 7.83 -2.68 -4.84
C GLN A 91 9.35 -2.41 -4.86
N LYS A 92 9.85 -1.69 -5.86
CA LYS A 92 11.28 -1.31 -5.97
C LYS A 92 11.59 0.10 -5.46
N GLY A 93 10.68 0.72 -4.69
CA GLY A 93 10.80 2.11 -4.23
C GLY A 93 10.50 3.15 -5.31
N ALA A 94 10.85 2.87 -6.57
CA ALA A 94 10.66 3.73 -7.74
C ALA A 94 11.17 5.17 -7.55
N LEU A 95 12.28 5.35 -6.85
CA LEU A 95 12.95 6.65 -6.76
C LEU A 95 13.45 7.07 -8.14
N PHE A 96 13.37 8.36 -8.42
CA PHE A 96 13.95 8.93 -9.63
C PHE A 96 15.48 8.90 -9.50
N SER A 97 16.14 8.11 -10.34
CA SER A 97 17.59 7.87 -10.29
C SER A 97 18.43 9.12 -10.56
N ALA A 98 17.86 10.09 -11.25
CA ALA A 98 18.51 11.38 -11.59
C ALA A 98 18.26 12.47 -10.53
N LEU A 99 17.54 12.17 -9.45
CA LEU A 99 17.24 13.10 -8.37
C LEU A 99 17.90 12.66 -7.07
N SER A 100 18.36 13.61 -6.27
CA SER A 100 18.85 13.35 -4.92
C SER A 100 17.74 12.78 -4.03
N VAL A 101 18.09 12.30 -2.84
CA VAL A 101 17.14 11.91 -1.79
C VAL A 101 16.21 13.10 -1.48
N TYR A 102 16.78 14.28 -1.26
CA TYR A 102 16.05 15.50 -1.01
C TYR A 102 15.04 15.77 -2.13
N ASP A 103 15.49 15.80 -3.38
CA ASP A 103 14.64 16.13 -4.52
C ASP A 103 13.55 15.06 -4.78
N ASN A 104 13.83 13.79 -4.50
CA ASN A 104 12.80 12.73 -4.56
C ASN A 104 11.66 13.00 -3.59
N ILE A 105 11.94 13.47 -2.37
CA ILE A 105 10.92 13.78 -1.35
C ILE A 105 10.27 15.14 -1.63
N ALA A 106 11.03 16.14 -2.07
CA ALA A 106 10.55 17.47 -2.38
C ALA A 106 9.63 17.53 -3.60
N LEU A 107 9.82 16.62 -4.57
CA LEU A 107 9.12 16.67 -5.85
C LEU A 107 7.59 16.76 -5.73
N PRO A 108 6.88 15.91 -4.95
CA PRO A 108 5.44 16.04 -4.78
C PRO A 108 5.02 17.40 -4.20
N MET A 109 5.80 17.96 -3.27
CA MET A 109 5.53 19.26 -2.65
C MET A 109 5.69 20.41 -3.66
N ARG A 110 6.73 20.37 -4.50
CA ARG A 110 6.95 21.34 -5.59
C ARG A 110 5.84 21.31 -6.64
N GLU A 111 5.33 20.11 -6.96
CA GLU A 111 4.24 19.94 -7.91
C GLU A 111 2.93 20.59 -7.45
N LEU A 112 2.70 20.73 -6.14
CA LEU A 112 1.54 21.47 -5.60
C LEU A 112 1.62 22.99 -5.91
N ARG A 113 2.82 23.57 -6.07
CA ARG A 113 3.06 24.99 -6.33
C ARG A 113 2.46 25.95 -5.28
N THR A 114 2.24 25.48 -4.07
CA THR A 114 1.65 26.26 -2.97
C THR A 114 2.63 26.54 -1.84
N LEU A 115 3.79 25.87 -1.85
CA LEU A 115 4.83 25.97 -0.83
C LEU A 115 6.07 26.65 -1.40
N ASP A 116 6.74 27.46 -0.60
CA ASP A 116 8.06 28.00 -0.93
C ASP A 116 9.17 26.97 -0.63
N GLU A 117 10.37 27.20 -1.17
CA GLU A 117 11.50 26.26 -1.03
C GLU A 117 12.02 26.14 0.42
N ASP A 118 11.86 27.16 1.26
CA ASP A 118 12.27 27.08 2.67
C ASP A 118 11.32 26.17 3.45
N MET A 119 10.01 26.30 3.23
CA MET A 119 9.01 25.36 3.79
C MET A 119 9.22 23.94 3.29
N ILE A 120 9.48 23.74 1.98
CA ILE A 120 9.76 22.44 1.40
C ILE A 120 10.98 21.81 2.06
N ARG A 121 12.06 22.59 2.28
CA ARG A 121 13.27 22.10 2.95
C ARG A 121 12.97 21.57 4.36
N ASP A 122 12.23 22.33 5.15
CA ASP A 122 11.91 21.95 6.52
C ASP A 122 11.00 20.70 6.54
N LEU A 123 10.02 20.61 5.65
CA LEU A 123 9.17 19.45 5.49
C LEU A 123 9.97 18.21 5.04
N VAL A 124 10.89 18.33 4.10
CA VAL A 124 11.75 17.22 3.67
C VAL A 124 12.58 16.69 4.82
N MET A 125 13.17 17.58 5.65
CA MET A 125 13.95 17.14 6.82
C MET A 125 13.06 16.42 7.83
N LEU A 126 11.85 16.89 8.07
CA LEU A 126 10.86 16.20 8.90
C LEU A 126 10.52 14.81 8.33
N LYS A 127 10.28 14.68 7.02
CA LYS A 127 9.98 13.39 6.40
C LYS A 127 11.16 12.42 6.46
N LEU A 128 12.40 12.90 6.39
CA LEU A 128 13.60 12.07 6.60
C LEU A 128 13.67 11.54 8.04
N GLU A 129 13.41 12.40 9.02
CA GLU A 129 13.38 12.02 10.44
C GLU A 129 12.28 10.97 10.69
N MET A 130 11.07 11.19 10.16
CA MET A 130 9.94 10.25 10.27
C MET A 130 10.27 8.83 9.79
N VAL A 131 11.15 8.68 8.80
CA VAL A 131 11.57 7.37 8.28
C VAL A 131 12.94 6.93 8.79
N GLU A 132 13.46 7.59 9.83
CA GLU A 132 14.73 7.27 10.48
C GLU A 132 15.93 7.31 9.50
N ILE A 133 15.96 8.31 8.60
CA ILE A 133 17.07 8.59 7.70
C ILE A 133 17.79 9.86 8.16
N ALA A 134 19.09 9.74 8.44
CA ALA A 134 19.88 10.89 8.89
C ALA A 134 19.98 11.98 7.78
N PRO A 135 19.87 13.27 8.13
CA PRO A 135 19.92 14.40 7.18
C PRO A 135 21.17 14.41 6.27
N VAL A 136 22.29 13.84 6.74
CA VAL A 136 23.54 13.73 5.94
C VAL A 136 23.33 12.95 4.62
N HIS A 137 22.28 12.15 4.52
CA HIS A 137 21.96 11.42 3.30
C HIS A 137 21.09 12.21 2.30
N ALA A 138 20.63 13.42 2.63
CA ALA A 138 19.72 14.20 1.79
C ALA A 138 20.26 14.46 0.37
N ASN A 139 21.56 14.69 0.23
CA ASN A 139 22.20 14.98 -1.05
C ASN A 139 22.68 13.74 -1.83
N LYS A 140 22.52 12.53 -1.26
CA LYS A 140 22.90 11.29 -1.96
C LYS A 140 21.96 10.97 -3.10
N MET A 141 22.50 10.30 -4.12
CA MET A 141 21.73 9.74 -5.22
C MET A 141 21.24 8.33 -4.86
N PRO A 142 20.12 7.85 -5.45
CA PRO A 142 19.60 6.51 -5.18
C PRO A 142 20.62 5.38 -5.35
N ALA A 143 21.58 5.52 -6.26
CA ALA A 143 22.64 4.53 -6.49
C ALA A 143 23.63 4.39 -5.31
N GLU A 144 23.67 5.35 -4.40
CA GLU A 144 24.57 5.39 -3.23
C GLU A 144 23.90 4.83 -1.96
N LEU A 145 22.67 4.32 -2.08
CA LEU A 145 21.83 3.92 -0.95
C LEU A 145 21.75 2.39 -0.83
N SER A 146 21.63 1.90 0.40
CA SER A 146 21.25 0.50 0.64
C SER A 146 19.77 0.24 0.27
N GLY A 147 19.41 -1.01 0.06
CA GLY A 147 18.02 -1.40 -0.25
C GLY A 147 17.02 -0.94 0.82
N GLY A 148 17.39 -1.04 2.10
CA GLY A 148 16.58 -0.55 3.22
C GLY A 148 16.41 0.98 3.20
N MET A 149 17.47 1.72 2.89
CA MET A 149 17.39 3.18 2.75
C MET A 149 16.50 3.58 1.58
N ILE A 150 16.59 2.90 0.43
CA ILE A 150 15.72 3.14 -0.72
C ILE A 150 14.25 3.00 -0.32
N LYS A 151 13.89 1.94 0.41
CA LYS A 151 12.51 1.71 0.89
C LYS A 151 12.04 2.80 1.84
N ARG A 152 12.85 3.20 2.81
CA ARG A 152 12.55 4.26 3.78
C ARG A 152 12.35 5.62 3.08
N ILE A 153 13.24 5.98 2.17
CA ILE A 153 13.14 7.24 1.40
C ILE A 153 11.92 7.21 0.46
N ALA A 154 11.62 6.07 -0.16
CA ALA A 154 10.43 5.91 -0.96
C ALA A 154 9.14 6.04 -0.12
N LEU A 155 9.16 5.57 1.13
CA LEU A 155 8.07 5.80 2.10
C LEU A 155 7.99 7.30 2.47
N ALA A 156 9.11 7.98 2.74
CA ALA A 156 9.14 9.43 2.99
C ALA A 156 8.51 10.21 1.84
N ARG A 157 8.85 9.85 0.58
CA ARG A 157 8.23 10.47 -0.60
C ARG A 157 6.74 10.16 -0.70
N ALA A 158 6.32 8.93 -0.41
CA ALA A 158 4.90 8.57 -0.40
C ALA A 158 4.11 9.35 0.66
N MET A 159 4.77 9.71 1.77
CA MET A 159 4.21 10.51 2.87
C MET A 159 4.42 12.02 2.70
N ALA A 160 4.99 12.49 1.60
CA ALA A 160 5.38 13.89 1.41
C ALA A 160 4.20 14.88 1.53
N LEU A 161 3.01 14.49 1.11
CA LEU A 161 1.79 15.31 1.14
C LEU A 161 0.83 14.93 2.28
N ASP A 162 1.29 14.24 3.33
CA ASP A 162 0.46 13.76 4.43
C ASP A 162 -0.81 13.04 3.97
N PRO A 163 -0.69 11.94 3.22
CA PRO A 163 -1.82 11.28 2.58
C PRO A 163 -2.78 10.68 3.60
N GLU A 164 -4.07 10.73 3.30
CA GLU A 164 -5.13 10.02 4.03
C GLU A 164 -5.17 8.52 3.68
N LEU A 165 -4.64 8.18 2.50
CA LEU A 165 -4.65 6.82 1.95
C LEU A 165 -3.26 6.46 1.42
N LEU A 166 -2.65 5.41 1.97
CA LEU A 166 -1.32 4.94 1.60
C LEU A 166 -1.40 3.56 0.94
N PHE A 167 -0.85 3.44 -0.25
CA PHE A 167 -0.72 2.16 -0.96
C PHE A 167 0.70 1.63 -0.80
N LEU A 168 0.83 0.37 -0.39
CA LEU A 168 2.10 -0.32 -0.20
C LEU A 168 2.15 -1.57 -1.08
N ASP A 169 2.91 -1.55 -2.15
CA ASP A 169 3.10 -2.71 -3.03
C ASP A 169 4.40 -3.44 -2.64
N GLU A 170 4.26 -4.61 -2.01
CA GLU A 170 5.35 -5.46 -1.53
C GLU A 170 6.40 -4.68 -0.70
N PRO A 171 5.99 -4.05 0.42
CA PRO A 171 6.83 -3.10 1.14
C PRO A 171 8.15 -3.67 1.65
N THR A 172 8.17 -4.94 2.06
CA THR A 172 9.34 -5.63 2.62
C THR A 172 10.11 -6.47 1.60
N ALA A 173 9.61 -6.60 0.37
CA ALA A 173 10.26 -7.42 -0.66
C ALA A 173 11.69 -6.95 -0.95
N GLY A 174 12.63 -7.91 -0.92
CA GLY A 174 14.05 -7.66 -1.17
C GLY A 174 14.84 -7.12 0.02
N LEU A 175 14.24 -7.01 1.20
CA LEU A 175 14.92 -6.75 2.45
C LEU A 175 15.32 -8.07 3.13
N ASP A 176 16.42 -8.06 3.86
CA ASP A 176 16.73 -9.13 4.80
C ASP A 176 15.75 -9.10 6.00
N PRO A 177 15.67 -10.16 6.81
CA PRO A 177 14.69 -10.27 7.89
C PRO A 177 14.77 -9.11 8.91
N GLU A 178 15.95 -8.69 9.31
CA GLU A 178 16.16 -7.63 10.31
C GLU A 178 15.69 -6.27 9.78
N LEU A 179 16.03 -5.93 8.53
CA LEU A 179 15.58 -4.71 7.87
C LEU A 179 14.07 -4.74 7.60
N SER A 180 13.49 -5.92 7.30
CA SER A 180 12.07 -6.13 7.14
C SER A 180 11.32 -5.83 8.44
N ASP A 181 11.76 -6.40 9.57
CA ASP A 181 11.17 -6.19 10.88
C ASP A 181 11.25 -4.71 11.29
N GLY A 182 12.41 -4.07 11.06
CA GLY A 182 12.59 -2.63 11.30
C GLY A 182 11.64 -1.76 10.46
N PHE A 183 11.40 -2.14 9.19
CA PHE A 183 10.50 -1.42 8.30
C PHE A 183 9.02 -1.61 8.69
N VAL A 184 8.63 -2.83 9.08
CA VAL A 184 7.30 -3.13 9.62
C VAL A 184 7.03 -2.34 10.90
N LYS A 185 8.00 -2.30 11.82
CA LYS A 185 7.91 -1.51 13.05
C LYS A 185 7.72 -0.02 12.74
N LEU A 186 8.47 0.52 11.79
CA LEU A 186 8.35 1.91 11.35
C LEU A 186 6.92 2.21 10.86
N ILE A 187 6.37 1.38 9.95
CA ILE A 187 4.99 1.55 9.46
C ILE A 187 3.99 1.49 10.62
N LYS A 188 4.18 0.58 11.56
CA LYS A 188 3.32 0.43 12.75
C LYS A 188 3.31 1.69 13.61
N THR A 189 4.48 2.23 13.90
CA THR A 189 4.64 3.47 14.68
C THR A 189 3.97 4.64 13.95
N MET A 190 4.28 4.84 12.67
CA MET A 190 3.63 5.89 11.87
C MET A 190 2.11 5.75 11.84
N LYS A 191 1.59 4.51 11.76
CA LYS A 191 0.16 4.23 11.77
C LYS A 191 -0.51 4.52 13.12
N SER A 192 0.21 4.33 14.23
CA SER A 192 -0.29 4.68 15.57
C SER A 192 -0.32 6.19 15.82
N ASP A 193 0.65 6.90 15.28
CA ASP A 193 0.84 8.34 15.52
C ASP A 193 0.04 9.21 14.53
N LEU A 194 -0.23 8.67 13.34
CA LEU A 194 -0.91 9.36 12.25
C LEU A 194 -2.16 8.60 11.82
N THR A 195 -3.23 9.33 11.55
CA THR A 195 -4.50 8.75 11.11
C THR A 195 -4.54 8.67 9.59
N PHE A 196 -4.16 7.54 9.03
CA PHE A 196 -4.29 7.25 7.59
C PHE A 196 -4.71 5.80 7.36
N THR A 197 -5.25 5.53 6.19
CA THR A 197 -5.67 4.19 5.76
C THR A 197 -4.57 3.55 4.93
N ILE A 198 -4.37 2.24 5.05
CA ILE A 198 -3.39 1.51 4.23
C ILE A 198 -4.09 0.45 3.38
N VAL A 199 -3.78 0.42 2.09
CA VAL A 199 -4.01 -0.73 1.22
C VAL A 199 -2.65 -1.33 0.88
N MET A 200 -2.40 -2.55 1.32
CA MET A 200 -1.12 -3.23 1.13
C MET A 200 -1.30 -4.47 0.25
N ALA A 201 -0.40 -4.69 -0.69
CA ALA A 201 -0.25 -5.98 -1.36
C ALA A 201 1.03 -6.64 -0.87
N THR A 202 0.94 -7.87 -0.37
CA THR A 202 2.13 -8.65 0.02
C THR A 202 1.89 -10.15 -0.09
N HIS A 203 2.97 -10.89 -0.26
CA HIS A 203 3.03 -12.34 -0.12
C HIS A 203 3.83 -12.77 1.11
N ASP A 204 4.38 -11.80 1.86
CA ASP A 204 5.09 -12.04 3.11
C ASP A 204 4.12 -12.14 4.28
N LEU A 205 4.09 -13.33 4.91
CA LEU A 205 3.17 -13.64 6.00
C LEU A 205 3.50 -12.89 7.29
N ASP A 206 4.77 -12.63 7.58
CA ASP A 206 5.19 -11.95 8.80
C ASP A 206 4.74 -10.48 8.74
N THR A 207 4.94 -9.81 7.61
CA THR A 207 4.43 -8.46 7.35
C THR A 207 2.90 -8.40 7.42
N LEU A 208 2.22 -9.39 6.80
CA LEU A 208 0.75 -9.46 6.81
C LEU A 208 0.22 -9.58 8.25
N VAL A 209 0.74 -10.55 9.02
CA VAL A 209 0.30 -10.79 10.41
C VAL A 209 0.58 -9.58 11.29
N ALA A 210 1.70 -8.90 11.05
CA ALA A 210 2.11 -7.75 11.88
C ALA A 210 1.27 -6.49 11.63
N LEU A 211 0.77 -6.26 10.40
CA LEU A 211 0.17 -4.98 10.02
C LEU A 211 -1.33 -5.04 9.73
N SER A 212 -1.89 -6.19 9.30
CA SER A 212 -3.23 -6.23 8.73
C SER A 212 -4.32 -6.21 9.79
N ASP A 213 -5.31 -5.33 9.61
CA ASP A 213 -6.60 -5.39 10.31
C ASP A 213 -7.54 -6.37 9.60
N ARG A 214 -7.59 -6.28 8.25
CA ARG A 214 -8.36 -7.20 7.40
C ARG A 214 -7.54 -7.65 6.21
N VAL A 215 -7.89 -8.83 5.71
CA VAL A 215 -7.23 -9.48 4.57
C VAL A 215 -8.26 -9.75 3.47
N ALA A 216 -7.94 -9.38 2.24
CA ALA A 216 -8.69 -9.66 1.03
C ALA A 216 -7.91 -10.66 0.17
N VAL A 217 -8.46 -11.84 -0.06
CA VAL A 217 -7.80 -12.91 -0.82
C VAL A 217 -8.32 -12.95 -2.25
N LEU A 218 -7.42 -12.72 -3.21
CA LEU A 218 -7.68 -12.79 -4.65
C LEU A 218 -7.20 -14.13 -5.20
N ALA A 219 -8.13 -14.98 -5.59
CA ALA A 219 -7.85 -16.25 -6.26
C ALA A 219 -8.94 -16.50 -7.31
N ASP A 220 -8.65 -17.34 -8.31
CA ASP A 220 -9.60 -17.72 -9.36
C ASP A 220 -10.32 -16.52 -9.99
N LYS A 221 -9.58 -15.41 -10.17
CA LYS A 221 -10.04 -14.11 -10.69
C LYS A 221 -11.08 -13.40 -9.82
N ARG A 222 -11.34 -13.86 -8.62
CA ARG A 222 -12.38 -13.37 -7.70
C ARG A 222 -11.82 -13.02 -6.33
N LEU A 223 -12.59 -12.26 -5.58
CA LEU A 223 -12.40 -12.09 -4.15
C LEU A 223 -13.01 -13.31 -3.45
N VAL A 224 -12.17 -14.23 -2.97
CA VAL A 224 -12.62 -15.50 -2.37
C VAL A 224 -12.79 -15.43 -0.86
N ALA A 225 -12.13 -14.46 -0.20
CA ALA A 225 -12.32 -14.17 1.21
C ALA A 225 -12.01 -12.70 1.51
N LEU A 226 -12.74 -12.11 2.46
CA LEU A 226 -12.53 -10.77 2.99
C LEU A 226 -12.95 -10.75 4.46
N GLY A 227 -12.03 -10.42 5.35
CA GLY A 227 -12.30 -10.36 6.78
C GLY A 227 -11.03 -10.28 7.61
N THR A 228 -11.14 -10.46 8.91
CA THR A 228 -9.98 -10.62 9.79
C THR A 228 -9.15 -11.83 9.38
N LEU A 229 -7.88 -11.86 9.75
CA LEU A 229 -7.01 -12.99 9.42
C LEU A 229 -7.60 -14.33 9.91
N ARG A 230 -8.24 -14.33 11.09
CA ARG A 230 -8.90 -15.52 11.65
C ARG A 230 -10.07 -16.00 10.79
N GLU A 231 -10.92 -15.11 10.29
CA GLU A 231 -12.04 -15.45 9.40
C GLU A 231 -11.52 -15.99 8.06
N VAL A 232 -10.50 -15.34 7.50
CA VAL A 232 -9.90 -15.74 6.23
C VAL A 232 -9.28 -17.13 6.30
N ILE A 233 -8.51 -17.44 7.35
CA ILE A 233 -7.86 -18.76 7.51
C ILE A 233 -8.91 -19.88 7.60
N ASN A 234 -10.09 -19.62 8.17
CA ASN A 234 -11.17 -20.59 8.29
C ASN A 234 -12.01 -20.75 7.01
N THR A 235 -11.75 -19.93 5.97
CA THR A 235 -12.45 -20.08 4.68
C THR A 235 -11.96 -21.31 3.94
N ASN A 236 -12.89 -22.20 3.56
CA ASN A 236 -12.57 -23.43 2.82
C ASN A 236 -12.22 -23.12 1.36
N HIS A 237 -10.95 -22.85 1.10
CA HIS A 237 -10.43 -22.58 -0.24
C HIS A 237 -9.00 -23.09 -0.40
N ALA A 238 -8.70 -23.78 -1.51
CA ALA A 238 -7.40 -24.43 -1.75
C ALA A 238 -6.22 -23.44 -1.64
N PHE A 239 -6.34 -22.25 -2.22
CA PHE A 239 -5.29 -21.23 -2.12
C PHE A 239 -5.04 -20.80 -0.67
N ILE A 240 -6.11 -20.57 0.11
CA ILE A 240 -6.03 -20.15 1.52
C ILE A 240 -5.33 -21.21 2.35
N SER A 241 -5.75 -22.48 2.21
CA SER A 241 -5.13 -23.61 2.91
C SER A 241 -3.64 -23.72 2.57
N ASN A 242 -3.27 -23.60 1.30
CA ASN A 242 -1.87 -23.67 0.88
C ASN A 242 -1.04 -22.48 1.37
N PHE A 243 -1.58 -21.28 1.32
CA PHE A 243 -0.86 -20.06 1.67
C PHE A 243 -0.67 -19.93 3.20
N PHE A 244 -1.74 -20.09 3.99
CA PHE A 244 -1.70 -19.90 5.44
C PHE A 244 -1.35 -21.18 6.22
N CYS A 245 -1.79 -22.36 5.77
CA CYS A 245 -1.57 -23.63 6.46
C CYS A 245 -0.42 -24.46 5.90
N GLY A 246 0.31 -23.94 4.90
CA GLY A 246 1.57 -24.51 4.42
C GLY A 246 2.67 -24.48 5.49
N VAL A 247 3.84 -25.09 5.20
CA VAL A 247 4.96 -25.20 6.19
C VAL A 247 5.39 -23.83 6.74
N ARG A 248 5.48 -22.81 5.89
CA ARG A 248 5.82 -21.43 6.29
C ARG A 248 4.68 -20.79 7.09
N GLY A 249 3.44 -20.87 6.61
CA GLY A 249 2.28 -20.28 7.27
C GLY A 249 2.08 -20.78 8.70
N ARG A 250 2.20 -22.11 8.92
CA ARG A 250 2.10 -22.68 10.26
C ARG A 250 3.17 -22.19 11.23
N LYS A 251 4.38 -21.91 10.76
CA LYS A 251 5.47 -21.38 11.61
C LYS A 251 5.15 -19.95 12.04
N THR A 252 4.79 -19.08 11.12
CA THR A 252 4.44 -17.67 11.38
C THR A 252 3.21 -17.52 12.29
N LEU A 253 2.15 -18.31 12.03
CA LEU A 253 0.92 -18.26 12.83
C LEU A 253 1.11 -18.80 14.26
N ARG A 254 2.01 -19.79 14.46
CA ARG A 254 2.34 -20.31 15.81
C ARG A 254 3.20 -19.36 16.63
N SER A 255 4.12 -18.62 16.01
CA SER A 255 4.94 -17.62 16.71
C SER A 255 4.14 -16.41 17.19
N ASN A 256 2.99 -16.14 16.57
CA ASN A 256 2.04 -15.10 16.98
C ASN A 256 0.83 -15.70 17.72
N ASN A 257 1.04 -16.15 18.96
CA ASN A 257 0.07 -16.84 19.83
C ASN A 257 -1.32 -16.17 19.96
N SER A 258 -1.49 -14.93 19.55
CA SER A 258 -2.76 -14.18 19.63
C SER A 258 -3.78 -14.51 18.52
N ILE A 259 -3.42 -15.31 17.50
CA ILE A 259 -4.28 -15.59 16.34
C ILE A 259 -4.98 -16.95 16.44
N LEU A 260 -4.48 -17.85 17.28
CA LEU A 260 -5.00 -19.22 17.44
C LEU A 260 -5.87 -19.41 18.68
N LEU A 261 -6.06 -18.40 19.50
CA LEU A 261 -7.01 -18.34 20.61
C LEU A 261 -8.21 -17.45 20.22
#